data_61e45fa284a6979f4581301c4db0b2eb
#
_entry.id   61e45fa284a6979f4581301c4db0b2eb
#
_cell.length_a   1.000
_cell.length_b   1.000
_cell.length_c   1.000
_cell.angle_alpha   90.00
_cell.angle_beta   90.00
_cell.angle_gamma   90.00
#
_symmetry.space_group_name_H-M   'P 1'
#
loop_
_entity.id
_entity.type
_entity.pdbx_description
1 polymer ?
#
loop_
_entity_poly.entity_id
_entity_poly.type
_entity_poly.pdbx_seq_one_letter_code
_entity_poly.pdbx_strand_id
1 'polypeptide(L)'
;MIKKVEYDPIFITGAERSGSTLIARILDMCGVYSGRCNGMYEHTTITEFTNDYLKDFPFGFPETKDIYIPAHWREAIEGVLIVEQALNKHWMLKSATLARMWSVWNYAYPDAKWLIIRRRTGDVIQSCLKTGYMRVFKNQQNLNSLGFVKEEDGWLWWVHEYEKKFVEMIQAGLNCRVIWPERMVTGDYHQMYETIEWLGLKWNNDIPKVIDPLLNKSREVLINENNS
;
A
#
# COMPACT_ATOMS: atom_id res chain seq x y z
N MET A 1 5.28 -22.91 25.38
CA MET A 1 4.89 -21.48 25.25
C MET A 1 5.06 -21.08 23.79
N ILE A 2 3.97 -20.72 23.11
CA ILE A 2 4.04 -20.17 21.76
C ILE A 2 4.66 -18.78 21.89
N LYS A 3 5.81 -18.56 21.23
CA LYS A 3 6.46 -17.24 21.23
C LYS A 3 5.56 -16.27 20.47
N LYS A 4 5.10 -15.22 21.12
CA LYS A 4 4.26 -14.16 20.53
C LYS A 4 5.16 -13.14 19.84
N VAL A 5 4.66 -12.54 18.76
CA VAL A 5 5.32 -11.39 18.11
C VAL A 5 5.38 -10.23 19.09
N GLU A 6 6.56 -9.63 19.26
CA GLU A 6 6.81 -8.58 20.25
C GLU A 6 6.25 -7.22 19.84
N TYR A 7 6.24 -6.93 18.52
CA TYR A 7 5.83 -5.62 17.99
C TYR A 7 4.64 -5.76 17.04
N ASP A 8 3.68 -4.85 17.17
CA ASP A 8 2.59 -4.72 16.21
C ASP A 8 3.12 -4.22 14.85
N PRO A 9 2.48 -4.62 13.75
CA PRO A 9 2.93 -4.28 12.41
C PRO A 9 2.79 -2.81 12.07
N ILE A 10 3.64 -2.37 11.14
CA ILE A 10 3.43 -1.16 10.36
C ILE A 10 2.83 -1.59 9.03
N PHE A 11 1.57 -1.27 8.78
CA PHE A 11 0.90 -1.54 7.52
C PHE A 11 1.05 -0.37 6.56
N ILE A 12 1.52 -0.66 5.33
CA ILE A 12 1.69 0.33 4.27
C ILE A 12 0.74 -0.04 3.14
N THR A 13 -0.25 0.81 2.89
CA THR A 13 -1.24 0.59 1.84
C THR A 13 -1.46 1.84 0.99
N GLY A 14 -2.04 1.65 -0.18
CA GLY A 14 -2.33 2.70 -1.15
C GLY A 14 -2.79 2.07 -2.45
N ALA A 15 -3.47 2.81 -3.31
CA ALA A 15 -3.73 2.33 -4.66
C ALA A 15 -2.41 1.97 -5.36
N GLU A 16 -2.45 1.05 -6.29
CA GLU A 16 -1.29 0.73 -7.12
C GLU A 16 -0.76 2.03 -7.76
N ARG A 17 0.55 2.17 -7.88
CA ARG A 17 1.22 3.37 -8.39
C ARG A 17 1.15 4.62 -7.52
N SER A 18 0.72 4.49 -6.26
CA SER A 18 0.70 5.60 -5.28
C SER A 18 2.09 5.97 -4.74
N GLY A 19 3.11 5.14 -4.94
CA GLY A 19 4.46 5.35 -4.38
C GLY A 19 4.71 4.62 -3.06
N SER A 20 3.88 3.66 -2.69
CA SER A 20 4.03 2.86 -1.46
C SER A 20 5.36 2.11 -1.37
N THR A 21 5.96 1.70 -2.51
CA THR A 21 7.29 1.09 -2.57
C THR A 21 8.39 2.01 -2.05
N LEU A 22 8.32 3.32 -2.34
CA LEU A 22 9.28 4.29 -1.80
C LEU A 22 9.18 4.38 -0.28
N ILE A 23 7.97 4.40 0.27
CA ILE A 23 7.76 4.45 1.72
C ILE A 23 8.28 3.17 2.39
N ALA A 24 7.99 2.00 1.82
CA ALA A 24 8.53 0.73 2.34
C ALA A 24 10.07 0.73 2.34
N ARG A 25 10.71 1.20 1.27
CA ARG A 25 12.17 1.33 1.20
C ARG A 25 12.72 2.26 2.28
N ILE A 26 12.06 3.37 2.54
CA ILE A 26 12.48 4.31 3.60
C ILE A 26 12.40 3.63 4.98
N LEU A 27 11.33 2.89 5.27
CA LEU A 27 11.20 2.19 6.54
C LEU A 27 12.22 1.05 6.67
N ASP A 28 12.53 0.34 5.61
CA ASP A 28 13.61 -0.66 5.57
C ASP A 28 14.97 -0.03 5.93
N MET A 29 15.28 1.15 5.38
CA MET A 29 16.46 1.94 5.74
C MET A 29 16.47 2.40 7.20
N CYS A 30 15.32 2.52 7.84
CA CYS A 30 15.14 2.81 9.26
C CYS A 30 15.19 1.54 10.14
N GLY A 31 15.47 0.37 9.57
CA GLY A 31 15.64 -0.90 10.27
C GLY A 31 14.35 -1.69 10.49
N VAL A 32 13.26 -1.34 9.79
CA VAL A 32 12.01 -2.10 9.84
C VAL A 32 12.11 -3.33 8.93
N TYR A 33 11.79 -4.48 9.46
CA TYR A 33 11.85 -5.76 8.74
C TYR A 33 10.69 -5.90 7.75
N SER A 34 10.99 -6.15 6.49
CA SER A 34 10.02 -6.29 5.39
C SER A 34 9.64 -7.73 5.04
N GLY A 35 10.33 -8.72 5.62
CA GLY A 35 10.13 -10.12 5.29
C GLY A 35 10.75 -10.54 3.95
N ARG A 36 10.42 -11.74 3.52
CA ARG A 36 10.77 -12.24 2.18
C ARG A 36 9.88 -11.57 1.14
N CYS A 37 10.30 -10.43 0.65
CA CYS A 37 9.54 -9.61 -0.27
C CYS A 37 10.10 -9.64 -1.70
N ASN A 38 9.24 -9.32 -2.67
CA ASN A 38 9.63 -9.06 -4.04
C ASN A 38 10.31 -7.67 -4.17
N GLY A 39 10.74 -7.31 -5.38
CA GLY A 39 11.38 -6.01 -5.65
C GLY A 39 10.49 -4.79 -5.38
N MET A 40 9.21 -4.98 -5.08
CA MET A 40 8.26 -3.94 -4.69
C MET A 40 7.95 -3.94 -3.18
N TYR A 41 8.72 -4.65 -2.38
CA TYR A 41 8.48 -4.81 -0.93
C TYR A 41 7.15 -5.48 -0.57
N GLU A 42 6.60 -6.30 -1.45
CA GLU A 42 5.42 -7.11 -1.14
C GLU A 42 5.88 -8.49 -0.67
N HIS A 43 5.44 -8.85 0.53
CA HIS A 43 5.80 -10.13 1.14
C HIS A 43 5.18 -11.28 0.35
N THR A 44 6.00 -12.18 -0.19
CA THR A 44 5.54 -13.21 -1.16
C THR A 44 4.43 -14.09 -0.59
N THR A 45 4.68 -14.76 0.53
CA THR A 45 3.72 -15.70 1.15
C THR A 45 2.45 -15.00 1.66
N ILE A 46 2.60 -13.85 2.36
CA ILE A 46 1.42 -13.15 2.91
C ILE A 46 0.57 -12.56 1.77
N THR A 47 1.20 -12.12 0.69
CA THR A 47 0.48 -11.63 -0.51
C THR A 47 -0.35 -12.75 -1.15
N GLU A 48 0.14 -13.99 -1.16
CA GLU A 48 -0.64 -15.14 -1.63
C GLU A 48 -1.90 -15.36 -0.78
N PHE A 49 -1.79 -15.29 0.55
CA PHE A 49 -2.95 -15.40 1.45
C PHE A 49 -3.99 -14.31 1.19
N THR A 50 -3.55 -13.06 1.01
CA THR A 50 -4.46 -11.95 0.73
C THR A 50 -5.11 -12.04 -0.64
N ASN A 51 -4.38 -12.47 -1.66
CA ASN A 51 -4.91 -12.70 -2.99
C ASN A 51 -5.92 -13.84 -3.02
N ASP A 52 -5.62 -14.94 -2.31
CA ASP A 52 -6.55 -16.07 -2.19
C ASP A 52 -7.85 -15.66 -1.50
N TYR A 53 -7.77 -14.84 -0.47
CA TYR A 53 -8.96 -14.28 0.19
C TYR A 53 -9.78 -13.38 -0.75
N LEU A 54 -9.13 -12.54 -1.55
CA LEU A 54 -9.79 -11.54 -2.38
C LEU A 54 -10.28 -12.04 -3.75
N LYS A 55 -9.87 -13.24 -4.18
CA LYS A 55 -10.16 -13.76 -5.53
C LYS A 55 -11.65 -13.92 -5.85
N ASP A 56 -12.48 -14.16 -4.82
CA ASP A 56 -13.91 -14.41 -4.98
C ASP A 56 -14.75 -13.11 -5.00
N PHE A 57 -14.10 -11.96 -4.77
CA PHE A 57 -14.76 -10.65 -4.83
C PHE A 57 -14.53 -9.97 -6.19
N PRO A 58 -15.53 -9.30 -6.77
CA PRO A 58 -15.37 -8.58 -8.03
C PRO A 58 -14.20 -7.60 -7.96
N PHE A 59 -13.24 -7.74 -8.87
CA PHE A 59 -12.00 -6.97 -8.89
C PHE A 59 -11.19 -6.99 -7.57
N GLY A 60 -11.50 -7.92 -6.66
CA GLY A 60 -10.89 -7.97 -5.32
C GLY A 60 -11.29 -6.81 -4.41
N PHE A 61 -12.45 -6.17 -4.63
CA PHE A 61 -13.00 -5.13 -3.77
C PHE A 61 -14.28 -5.63 -3.08
N PRO A 62 -14.17 -6.24 -1.88
CA PRO A 62 -15.33 -6.59 -1.10
C PRO A 62 -16.05 -5.34 -0.58
N GLU A 63 -17.38 -5.37 -0.51
CA GLU A 63 -18.09 -4.45 0.36
C GLU A 63 -17.81 -4.81 1.82
N THR A 64 -17.72 -3.83 2.71
CA THR A 64 -17.32 -4.08 4.10
C THR A 64 -18.25 -5.05 4.82
N LYS A 65 -19.54 -5.06 4.47
CA LYS A 65 -20.55 -6.02 4.99
C LYS A 65 -20.30 -7.48 4.57
N ASP A 66 -19.59 -7.71 3.46
CA ASP A 66 -19.32 -9.03 2.90
C ASP A 66 -17.97 -9.61 3.38
N ILE A 67 -17.22 -8.81 4.14
CA ILE A 67 -15.93 -9.24 4.70
C ILE A 67 -16.19 -10.16 5.89
N TYR A 68 -15.64 -11.37 5.81
CA TYR A 68 -15.57 -12.28 6.97
C TYR A 68 -14.14 -12.30 7.53
N ILE A 69 -14.02 -12.57 8.82
CA ILE A 69 -12.71 -12.71 9.49
C ILE A 69 -12.31 -14.19 9.43
N PRO A 70 -11.26 -14.57 8.69
CA PRO A 70 -10.82 -15.95 8.67
C PRO A 70 -10.36 -16.40 10.05
N ALA A 71 -10.78 -17.59 10.47
CA ALA A 71 -10.25 -18.20 11.68
C ALA A 71 -8.71 -18.35 11.56
N HIS A 72 -8.01 -18.06 12.65
CA HIS A 72 -6.55 -18.20 12.73
C HIS A 72 -5.75 -17.31 11.75
N TRP A 73 -6.33 -16.19 11.26
CA TRP A 73 -5.61 -15.27 10.37
C TRP A 73 -4.32 -14.76 10.99
N ARG A 74 -4.38 -14.31 12.24
CA ARG A 74 -3.21 -13.84 12.98
C ARG A 74 -2.16 -14.92 13.14
N GLU A 75 -2.57 -16.11 13.56
CA GLU A 75 -1.68 -17.26 13.78
C GLU A 75 -0.98 -17.67 12.49
N ALA A 76 -1.65 -17.63 11.35
CA ALA A 76 -1.05 -17.91 10.05
C ALA A 76 0.05 -16.91 9.71
N ILE A 77 -0.19 -15.61 9.92
CA ILE A 77 0.81 -14.56 9.70
C ILE A 77 1.98 -14.69 10.67
N GLU A 78 1.71 -14.90 11.97
CA GLU A 78 2.76 -15.10 12.97
C GLU A 78 3.58 -16.36 12.67
N GLY A 79 2.97 -17.42 12.13
CA GLY A 79 3.67 -18.61 11.65
C GLY A 79 4.71 -18.30 10.57
N VAL A 80 4.39 -17.41 9.62
CA VAL A 80 5.35 -16.95 8.62
C VAL A 80 6.51 -16.20 9.29
N LEU A 81 6.22 -15.28 10.21
CA LEU A 81 7.24 -14.49 10.93
C LEU A 81 8.14 -15.37 11.82
N ILE A 82 7.60 -16.47 12.39
CA ILE A 82 8.39 -17.46 13.13
C ILE A 82 9.42 -18.12 12.21
N VAL A 83 8.97 -18.60 11.05
CA VAL A 83 9.87 -19.23 10.06
C VAL A 83 10.96 -18.27 9.59
N GLU A 84 10.66 -16.99 9.50
CA GLU A 84 11.59 -15.93 9.12
C GLU A 84 12.42 -15.37 10.26
N GLN A 85 12.26 -15.88 11.49
CA GLN A 85 12.96 -15.43 12.70
C GLN A 85 12.77 -13.92 12.97
N ALA A 86 11.55 -13.44 12.79
CA ALA A 86 11.19 -12.01 12.87
C ALA A 86 10.37 -11.63 14.10
N LEU A 87 10.17 -12.53 15.07
CA LEU A 87 9.28 -12.32 16.22
C LEU A 87 9.63 -11.11 17.11
N ASN A 88 10.90 -10.74 17.16
CA ASN A 88 11.43 -9.65 17.97
C ASN A 88 11.90 -8.45 17.12
N LYS A 89 11.42 -8.34 15.89
CA LYS A 89 11.73 -7.23 15.00
C LYS A 89 10.54 -6.29 14.85
N HIS A 90 10.81 -5.00 14.74
CA HIS A 90 9.84 -4.10 14.14
C HIS A 90 9.63 -4.55 12.69
N TRP A 91 8.41 -4.84 12.30
CA TRP A 91 8.10 -5.38 10.99
C TRP A 91 7.02 -4.58 10.28
N MET A 92 7.07 -4.63 8.96
CA MET A 92 6.07 -4.00 8.13
C MET A 92 5.50 -4.98 7.12
N LEU A 93 4.27 -4.72 6.72
CA LEU A 93 3.65 -5.36 5.57
C LEU A 93 3.18 -4.28 4.61
N LYS A 94 3.68 -4.33 3.37
CA LYS A 94 3.29 -3.41 2.30
C LYS A 94 2.48 -4.17 1.26
N SER A 95 1.23 -3.78 1.08
CA SER A 95 0.39 -4.24 -0.04
C SER A 95 -0.77 -3.29 -0.28
N ALA A 96 -1.17 -3.15 -1.54
CA ALA A 96 -2.40 -2.48 -1.92
C ALA A 96 -3.63 -3.24 -1.39
N THR A 97 -3.57 -4.57 -1.29
CA THR A 97 -4.66 -5.42 -0.81
C THR A 97 -5.04 -5.17 0.65
N LEU A 98 -4.13 -4.63 1.47
CA LEU A 98 -4.39 -4.33 2.89
C LEU A 98 -5.61 -3.41 3.06
N ALA A 99 -5.73 -2.36 2.25
CA ALA A 99 -6.89 -1.46 2.31
C ALA A 99 -8.20 -2.17 1.92
N ARG A 100 -8.14 -3.12 0.99
CA ARG A 100 -9.35 -3.82 0.51
C ARG A 100 -9.97 -4.73 1.59
N MET A 101 -9.14 -5.24 2.50
CA MET A 101 -9.55 -6.11 3.61
C MET A 101 -9.07 -5.56 4.96
N TRP A 102 -9.08 -4.24 5.10
CA TRP A 102 -8.55 -3.54 6.28
C TRP A 102 -9.16 -4.03 7.60
N SER A 103 -10.44 -4.39 7.61
CA SER A 103 -11.14 -4.86 8.82
C SER A 103 -10.62 -6.21 9.32
N VAL A 104 -10.21 -7.13 8.42
CA VAL A 104 -9.56 -8.39 8.77
C VAL A 104 -8.23 -8.13 9.46
N TRP A 105 -7.43 -7.21 8.89
CA TRP A 105 -6.13 -6.85 9.43
C TRP A 105 -6.24 -6.11 10.76
N ASN A 106 -7.21 -5.19 10.88
CA ASN A 106 -7.44 -4.45 12.12
C ASN A 106 -7.96 -5.37 13.25
N TYR A 107 -8.78 -6.36 12.91
CA TYR A 107 -9.19 -7.38 13.88
C TYR A 107 -7.99 -8.20 14.39
N ALA A 108 -7.11 -8.62 13.49
CA ALA A 108 -5.92 -9.41 13.84
C ALA A 108 -4.88 -8.58 14.62
N TYR A 109 -4.71 -7.30 14.27
CA TYR A 109 -3.70 -6.40 14.83
C TYR A 109 -4.33 -5.02 15.12
N PRO A 110 -5.13 -4.90 16.21
CA PRO A 110 -5.86 -3.67 16.50
C PRO A 110 -4.96 -2.47 16.83
N ASP A 111 -3.74 -2.73 17.30
CA ASP A 111 -2.75 -1.71 17.66
C ASP A 111 -1.77 -1.39 16.52
N ALA A 112 -2.00 -1.96 15.33
CA ALA A 112 -1.18 -1.70 14.16
C ALA A 112 -1.17 -0.22 13.78
N LYS A 113 -0.02 0.26 13.31
CA LYS A 113 0.10 1.60 12.72
C LYS A 113 -0.03 1.53 11.21
N TRP A 114 -0.92 2.34 10.66
CA TRP A 114 -1.25 2.33 9.23
C TRP A 114 -0.69 3.54 8.50
N LEU A 115 -0.01 3.32 7.40
CA LEU A 115 0.40 4.35 6.46
C LEU A 115 -0.45 4.23 5.19
N ILE A 116 -1.33 5.19 4.98
CA ILE A 116 -2.16 5.31 3.79
C ILE A 116 -1.44 6.19 2.79
N ILE A 117 -0.96 5.58 1.71
CA ILE A 117 -0.16 6.28 0.71
C ILE A 117 -1.07 6.78 -0.39
N ARG A 118 -1.13 8.11 -0.53
CA ARG A 118 -1.95 8.78 -1.54
C ARG A 118 -1.07 9.50 -2.55
N ARG A 119 -1.58 9.59 -3.75
CA ARG A 119 -1.01 10.33 -4.86
C ARG A 119 -2.14 11.00 -5.63
N ARG A 120 -1.88 12.05 -6.39
CA ARG A 120 -2.89 12.68 -7.24
C ARG A 120 -3.51 11.65 -8.17
N THR A 121 -4.84 11.60 -8.22
CA THR A 121 -5.58 10.60 -9.00
C THR A 121 -5.14 10.55 -10.45
N GLY A 122 -4.99 11.71 -11.10
CA GLY A 122 -4.52 11.78 -12.49
C GLY A 122 -3.11 11.17 -12.68
N ASP A 123 -2.19 11.39 -11.74
CA ASP A 123 -0.84 10.81 -11.80
C ASP A 123 -0.85 9.29 -11.62
N VAL A 124 -1.75 8.76 -10.78
CA VAL A 124 -1.95 7.32 -10.63
C VAL A 124 -2.46 6.72 -11.93
N ILE A 125 -3.52 7.30 -12.51
CA ILE A 125 -4.12 6.85 -13.78
C ILE A 125 -3.07 6.84 -14.88
N GLN A 126 -2.37 7.95 -15.10
CA GLN A 126 -1.31 8.04 -16.10
C GLN A 126 -0.19 7.01 -15.90
N SER A 127 0.16 6.75 -14.63
CA SER A 127 1.14 5.72 -14.30
C SER A 127 0.63 4.31 -14.60
N CYS A 128 -0.65 4.01 -14.36
CA CYS A 128 -1.29 2.73 -14.71
C CYS A 128 -1.33 2.50 -16.22
N LEU A 129 -1.73 3.51 -16.97
CA LEU A 129 -1.79 3.46 -18.45
C LEU A 129 -0.42 3.19 -19.07
N LYS A 130 0.64 3.84 -18.57
CA LYS A 130 2.02 3.68 -19.06
C LYS A 130 2.66 2.35 -18.65
N THR A 131 2.15 1.70 -17.60
CA THR A 131 2.76 0.49 -17.05
C THR A 131 2.33 -0.76 -17.81
N GLY A 132 3.27 -1.49 -18.41
CA GLY A 132 2.96 -2.64 -19.26
C GLY A 132 2.38 -3.86 -18.53
N TYR A 133 2.57 -3.98 -17.22
CA TYR A 133 2.06 -5.10 -16.42
C TYR A 133 0.67 -4.84 -15.80
N MET A 134 0.21 -3.60 -15.74
CA MET A 134 -1.13 -3.25 -15.27
C MET A 134 -2.15 -3.48 -16.39
N ARG A 135 -2.81 -4.65 -16.42
CA ARG A 135 -3.62 -5.09 -17.58
C ARG A 135 -5.11 -5.23 -17.30
N VAL A 136 -5.57 -4.96 -16.07
CA VAL A 136 -6.97 -5.20 -15.67
C VAL A 136 -7.95 -4.52 -16.64
N PHE A 137 -7.73 -3.27 -16.95
CA PHE A 137 -8.60 -2.47 -17.83
C PHE A 137 -8.14 -2.41 -19.31
N LYS A 138 -7.08 -3.12 -19.67
CA LYS A 138 -6.80 -3.47 -21.08
C LYS A 138 -7.73 -4.58 -21.58
N ASN A 139 -8.41 -5.27 -20.68
CA ASN A 139 -9.44 -6.24 -21.01
C ASN A 139 -10.80 -5.53 -21.14
N GLN A 140 -11.35 -5.51 -22.36
CA GLN A 140 -12.63 -4.86 -22.65
C GLN A 140 -13.81 -5.49 -21.88
N GLN A 141 -13.76 -6.77 -21.55
CA GLN A 141 -14.79 -7.42 -20.75
C GLN A 141 -14.86 -6.84 -19.34
N ASN A 142 -13.70 -6.55 -18.74
CA ASN A 142 -13.63 -5.91 -17.43
C ASN A 142 -14.21 -4.49 -17.46
N LEU A 143 -13.92 -3.72 -18.51
CA LEU A 143 -14.50 -2.38 -18.69
C LEU A 143 -16.02 -2.47 -18.86
N ASN A 144 -16.49 -3.35 -19.73
CA ASN A 144 -17.92 -3.52 -20.01
C ASN A 144 -18.71 -3.95 -18.77
N SER A 145 -18.12 -4.78 -17.88
CA SER A 145 -18.77 -5.21 -16.64
C SER A 145 -19.00 -4.06 -15.66
N LEU A 146 -18.24 -2.96 -15.79
CA LEU A 146 -18.39 -1.73 -15.03
C LEU A 146 -19.16 -0.63 -15.79
N GLY A 147 -19.58 -0.91 -17.02
CA GLY A 147 -20.26 0.07 -17.89
C GLY A 147 -19.33 1.11 -18.50
N PHE A 148 -18.02 0.85 -18.55
CA PHE A 148 -17.02 1.75 -19.12
C PHE A 148 -16.56 1.31 -20.50
N VAL A 149 -16.04 2.27 -21.27
CA VAL A 149 -15.49 2.05 -22.62
C VAL A 149 -13.98 2.31 -22.65
N LYS A 150 -13.51 3.30 -21.87
CA LYS A 150 -12.11 3.74 -21.87
C LYS A 150 -11.34 3.17 -20.69
N GLU A 151 -10.08 2.83 -20.91
CA GLU A 151 -9.18 2.33 -19.87
C GLU A 151 -9.03 3.35 -18.72
N GLU A 152 -8.99 4.64 -19.02
CA GLU A 152 -8.92 5.73 -18.05
C GLU A 152 -10.08 5.71 -17.05
N ASP A 153 -11.31 5.44 -17.53
CA ASP A 153 -12.50 5.39 -16.67
C ASP A 153 -12.42 4.20 -15.69
N GLY A 154 -11.89 3.07 -16.15
CA GLY A 154 -11.62 1.91 -15.30
C GLY A 154 -10.60 2.22 -14.21
N TRP A 155 -9.50 2.90 -14.56
CA TRP A 155 -8.49 3.30 -13.55
C TRP A 155 -9.00 4.38 -12.62
N LEU A 156 -9.86 5.29 -13.07
CA LEU A 156 -10.51 6.27 -12.20
C LEU A 156 -11.41 5.59 -11.18
N TRP A 157 -12.25 4.64 -11.63
CA TRP A 157 -13.07 3.81 -10.72
C TRP A 157 -12.20 3.09 -9.71
N TRP A 158 -11.09 2.46 -10.13
CA TRP A 158 -10.15 1.75 -9.27
C TRP A 158 -9.59 2.63 -8.15
N VAL A 159 -9.14 3.83 -8.48
CA VAL A 159 -8.65 4.78 -7.49
C VAL A 159 -9.77 5.21 -6.53
N HIS A 160 -10.98 5.42 -7.03
CA HIS A 160 -12.14 5.76 -6.20
C HIS A 160 -12.50 4.64 -5.21
N GLU A 161 -12.41 3.37 -5.60
CA GLU A 161 -12.64 2.26 -4.68
C GLU A 161 -11.61 2.25 -3.53
N TYR A 162 -10.34 2.56 -3.80
CA TYR A 162 -9.35 2.75 -2.74
C TYR A 162 -9.67 3.95 -1.85
N GLU A 163 -10.05 5.08 -2.42
CA GLU A 163 -10.40 6.28 -1.64
C GLU A 163 -11.59 6.00 -0.70
N LYS A 164 -12.59 5.23 -1.13
CA LYS A 164 -13.69 4.77 -0.26
C LYS A 164 -13.14 3.97 0.93
N LYS A 165 -12.24 3.01 0.66
CA LYS A 165 -11.62 2.21 1.72
C LYS A 165 -10.79 3.07 2.69
N PHE A 166 -10.06 4.05 2.20
CA PHE A 166 -9.32 4.98 3.06
C PHE A 166 -10.24 5.80 3.96
N VAL A 167 -11.38 6.27 3.44
CA VAL A 167 -12.38 6.96 4.24
C VAL A 167 -12.96 6.03 5.31
N GLU A 168 -13.33 4.78 4.95
CA GLU A 168 -13.79 3.78 5.91
C GLU A 168 -12.78 3.54 7.03
N MET A 169 -11.49 3.37 6.71
CA MET A 169 -10.41 3.16 7.68
C MET A 169 -10.29 4.34 8.66
N ILE A 170 -10.32 5.58 8.14
CA ILE A 170 -10.21 6.80 8.95
C ILE A 170 -11.46 6.94 9.85
N GLN A 171 -12.65 6.73 9.31
CA GLN A 171 -13.92 6.81 10.06
C GLN A 171 -14.04 5.73 11.13
N ALA A 172 -13.47 4.56 10.90
CA ALA A 172 -13.38 3.49 11.89
C ALA A 172 -12.36 3.77 13.01
N GLY A 173 -11.62 4.88 12.93
CA GLY A 173 -10.67 5.31 13.95
C GLY A 173 -9.36 4.53 13.96
N LEU A 174 -8.95 3.94 12.83
CA LEU A 174 -7.66 3.25 12.75
C LEU A 174 -6.52 4.23 13.08
N ASN A 175 -5.49 3.72 13.77
CA ASN A 175 -4.27 4.46 14.06
C ASN A 175 -3.48 4.68 12.75
N CYS A 176 -3.84 5.69 11.97
CA CYS A 176 -3.32 5.88 10.62
C CYS A 176 -2.77 7.28 10.37
N ARG A 177 -1.81 7.36 9.43
CA ARG A 177 -1.32 8.60 8.82
C ARG A 177 -1.43 8.52 7.31
N VAL A 178 -1.82 9.63 6.69
CA VAL A 178 -1.85 9.78 5.22
C VAL A 178 -0.52 10.38 4.78
N ILE A 179 0.14 9.73 3.81
CA ILE A 179 1.46 10.15 3.29
C ILE A 179 1.34 10.47 1.80
N TRP A 180 1.98 11.58 1.41
CA TRP A 180 2.09 12.05 0.03
C TRP A 180 3.54 11.98 -0.45
N PRO A 181 3.97 10.87 -1.10
CA PRO A 181 5.38 10.68 -1.50
C PRO A 181 5.94 11.77 -2.43
N GLU A 182 5.08 12.41 -3.21
CA GLU A 182 5.48 13.50 -4.12
C GLU A 182 6.08 14.71 -3.39
N ARG A 183 5.78 14.92 -2.12
CA ARG A 183 6.43 15.98 -1.30
C ARG A 183 7.94 15.72 -1.19
N MET A 184 8.32 14.48 -0.91
CA MET A 184 9.73 14.10 -0.78
C MET A 184 10.49 14.23 -2.10
N VAL A 185 9.82 13.95 -3.23
CA VAL A 185 10.43 14.11 -4.57
C VAL A 185 10.74 15.58 -4.88
N THR A 186 10.02 16.51 -4.24
CA THR A 186 10.30 17.96 -4.33
C THR A 186 11.20 18.49 -3.22
N GLY A 187 11.76 17.60 -2.38
CA GLY A 187 12.68 17.96 -1.29
C GLY A 187 12.00 18.29 0.04
N ASP A 188 10.68 18.16 0.15
CA ASP A 188 9.95 18.32 1.41
C ASP A 188 9.85 16.99 2.15
N TYR A 189 10.72 16.78 3.12
CA TYR A 189 10.77 15.57 3.95
C TYR A 189 10.00 15.69 5.26
N HIS A 190 9.41 16.83 5.56
CA HIS A 190 8.82 17.14 6.89
C HIS A 190 7.79 16.09 7.30
N GLN A 191 6.84 15.78 6.42
CA GLN A 191 5.80 14.77 6.69
C GLN A 191 6.40 13.38 7.00
N MET A 192 7.48 13.01 6.32
CA MET A 192 8.11 11.70 6.55
C MET A 192 8.92 11.69 7.84
N TYR A 193 9.58 12.80 8.21
CA TYR A 193 10.23 12.97 9.51
C TYR A 193 9.25 12.75 10.66
N GLU A 194 8.13 13.47 10.66
CA GLU A 194 7.10 13.32 11.69
C GLU A 194 6.51 11.90 11.72
N THR A 195 6.43 11.24 10.56
CA THR A 195 5.94 9.87 10.48
C THR A 195 6.91 8.89 11.10
N ILE A 196 8.20 9.00 10.82
CA ILE A 196 9.25 8.15 11.38
C ILE A 196 9.31 8.32 12.91
N GLU A 197 9.20 9.55 13.41
CA GLU A 197 9.13 9.84 14.85
C GLU A 197 7.87 9.21 15.48
N TRP A 198 6.70 9.38 14.86
CA TRP A 198 5.46 8.76 15.32
C TRP A 198 5.51 7.23 15.35
N LEU A 199 6.26 6.62 14.43
CA LEU A 199 6.51 5.18 14.42
C LEU A 199 7.46 4.75 15.55
N GLY A 200 8.16 5.69 16.20
CA GLY A 200 9.19 5.40 17.19
C GLY A 200 10.53 4.98 16.58
N LEU A 201 10.74 5.30 15.32
CA LEU A 201 11.95 4.96 14.56
C LEU A 201 12.93 6.13 14.53
N LYS A 202 14.18 5.84 14.10
CA LYS A 202 15.20 6.86 13.89
C LYS A 202 15.34 7.18 12.41
N TRP A 203 15.41 8.47 12.09
CA TRP A 203 15.70 8.93 10.72
C TRP A 203 17.05 8.43 10.23
N ASN A 204 17.10 7.94 9.01
CA ASN A 204 18.33 7.60 8.33
C ASN A 204 18.74 8.75 7.36
N ASN A 205 19.93 9.32 7.57
CA ASN A 205 20.42 10.46 6.80
C ASN A 205 20.69 10.15 5.31
N ASP A 206 20.70 8.89 4.92
CA ASP A 206 20.84 8.49 3.52
C ASP A 206 19.51 8.43 2.75
N ILE A 207 18.37 8.64 3.42
CA ILE A 207 17.05 8.66 2.78
C ILE A 207 16.99 9.64 1.61
N PRO A 208 17.48 10.90 1.69
CA PRO A 208 17.46 11.81 0.55
C PRO A 208 18.20 11.29 -0.71
N LYS A 209 19.20 10.44 -0.52
CA LYS A 209 20.00 9.88 -1.63
C LYS A 209 19.25 8.84 -2.46
N VAL A 210 18.21 8.20 -1.89
CA VAL A 210 17.44 7.15 -2.56
C VAL A 210 16.12 7.67 -3.16
N ILE A 211 15.80 8.93 -2.94
CA ILE A 211 14.65 9.59 -3.53
C ILE A 211 15.08 10.16 -4.88
N ASP A 212 14.72 9.44 -5.93
CA ASP A 212 15.04 9.86 -7.31
C ASP A 212 14.01 10.90 -7.78
N PRO A 213 14.42 12.14 -8.07
CA PRO A 213 13.56 13.15 -8.68
C PRO A 213 12.93 12.70 -10.00
N LEU A 214 13.59 11.78 -10.73
CA LEU A 214 13.09 11.22 -11.99
C LEU A 214 11.87 10.28 -11.81
N LEU A 215 11.54 9.87 -10.58
CA LEU A 215 10.27 9.17 -10.31
C LEU A 215 9.05 10.06 -10.58
N ASN A 216 9.24 11.36 -10.72
CA ASN A 216 8.19 12.35 -11.07
C ASN A 216 8.01 12.56 -12.58
N LYS A 217 8.43 11.61 -13.40
CA LYS A 217 8.38 11.70 -14.89
C LYS A 217 7.00 12.04 -15.48
N SER A 218 5.93 11.88 -14.73
CA SER A 218 4.59 12.29 -15.17
C SER A 218 4.37 13.81 -15.21
N ARG A 219 5.18 14.62 -14.50
CA ARG A 219 5.07 16.08 -14.51
C ARG A 219 5.75 16.75 -15.70
N GLU A 220 6.87 16.21 -16.16
CA GLU A 220 7.62 16.82 -17.27
C GLU A 220 6.89 16.72 -18.61
N VAL A 221 6.09 15.67 -18.80
CA VAL A 221 5.29 15.49 -20.02
C VAL A 221 4.17 16.53 -20.09
N LEU A 222 3.50 16.84 -18.99
CA LEU A 222 2.40 17.82 -18.94
C LEU A 222 2.89 19.27 -19.08
N ILE A 223 4.10 19.59 -18.66
CA ILE A 223 4.68 20.94 -18.82
C ILE A 223 5.09 21.16 -20.28
N ASN A 224 5.60 20.14 -20.96
CA ASN A 224 6.02 20.24 -22.34
C ASN A 224 4.84 20.24 -23.34
N GLU A 225 3.73 19.59 -23.01
CA GLU A 225 2.50 19.61 -23.84
C GLU A 225 1.73 20.93 -23.72
N ASN A 226 1.89 21.70 -22.63
CA ASN A 226 1.27 23.03 -22.48
C ASN A 226 2.13 24.16 -23.02
N ASN A 227 3.37 23.88 -23.48
CA ASN A 227 4.29 24.86 -24.07
C ASN A 227 4.55 24.64 -25.56
N SER A 228 3.82 23.72 -26.19
CA SER A 228 3.80 23.46 -27.63
C SER A 228 2.45 23.80 -28.24
#